data_21009cc2b8b84b505cc40b727ed3513b
#
_entry.id   21009cc2b8b84b505cc40b727ed3513b
#
_cell.length_a   1.000
_cell.length_b   1.000
_cell.length_c   1.000
_cell.angle_alpha   90.00
_cell.angle_beta   90.00
_cell.angle_gamma   90.00
#
_symmetry.space_group_name_H-M   'P 1'
#
loop_
_entity.id
_entity.type
_entity.pdbx_description
1 polymer ?
#
loop_
_entity_poly.entity_id
_entity_poly.type
_entity_poly.pdbx_seq_one_letter_code
_entity_poly.pdbx_strand_id
1 'polypeptide(L)'
;MQTLRSIEFFNDPEGGVMVRDTEGVHTYQPEDKMLTGALFTRIETEYPKAFKALAEIYRKSRANVNYYRFLICHRFVRCNFGRLDNRQDIDGMGRFTFEDVSCPIKGECKYAGIICSPEFDTRLTERQKEVMKLYMEGMGDEEIADMLYISPETVRTTKRDAFRKAEVHSLAEFTMKYKDRL
;
A
#
# COMPACT_ATOMS: atom_id res chain seq x y z
N MET A 1 2.15 -6.91 17.69
CA MET A 1 2.23 -6.68 16.23
C MET A 1 3.01 -5.40 16.01
N GLN A 2 4.19 -5.48 15.41
CA GLN A 2 4.94 -4.27 15.09
C GLN A 2 4.15 -3.50 14.04
N THR A 3 3.78 -2.27 14.35
CA THR A 3 3.00 -1.44 13.45
C THR A 3 3.99 -0.81 12.46
N LEU A 4 3.80 -1.01 11.17
CA LEU A 4 4.58 -0.33 10.13
C LEU A 4 4.27 1.16 10.20
N ARG A 5 5.12 1.92 10.88
CA ARG A 5 4.96 3.38 11.06
C ARG A 5 6.31 4.05 11.17
N SER A 6 6.42 5.22 10.60
CA SER A 6 7.60 6.07 10.71
C SER A 6 8.88 5.36 10.24
N ILE A 7 8.79 4.72 9.08
CA ILE A 7 9.91 3.98 8.47
C ILE A 7 10.35 4.70 7.21
N GLU A 8 11.64 4.73 7.00
CA GLU A 8 12.27 5.18 5.76
C GLU A 8 13.23 4.11 5.26
N PHE A 9 13.15 3.82 3.96
CA PHE A 9 14.02 2.89 3.26
C PHE A 9 14.91 3.66 2.29
N PHE A 10 16.15 3.27 2.19
CA PHE A 10 17.06 3.83 1.18
C PHE A 10 18.04 2.78 0.68
N ASN A 11 18.56 2.99 -0.52
CA ASN A 11 19.53 2.08 -1.10
C ASN A 11 20.94 2.52 -0.69
N ASP A 12 21.76 1.57 -0.26
CA ASP A 12 23.18 1.82 -0.09
C ASP A 12 23.93 1.81 -1.45
N PRO A 13 25.17 2.31 -1.51
CA PRO A 13 25.97 2.30 -2.75
C PRO A 13 26.25 0.90 -3.29
N GLU A 14 26.27 -0.13 -2.45
CA GLU A 14 26.48 -1.53 -2.80
C GLU A 14 25.20 -2.21 -3.28
N GLY A 15 24.07 -1.51 -3.24
CA GLY A 15 22.77 -1.99 -3.72
C GLY A 15 21.96 -2.79 -2.70
N GLY A 16 22.33 -2.72 -1.42
CA GLY A 16 21.54 -3.16 -0.29
C GLY A 16 20.34 -2.24 -0.03
N VAL A 17 19.41 -2.68 0.80
CA VAL A 17 18.32 -1.86 1.32
C VAL A 17 18.59 -1.56 2.78
N MET A 18 18.63 -0.28 3.11
CA MET A 18 18.74 0.22 4.48
C MET A 18 17.36 0.60 5.01
N VAL A 19 17.18 0.45 6.31
CA VAL A 19 15.98 0.85 7.04
C VAL A 19 16.36 1.85 8.11
N ARG A 20 15.63 2.96 8.18
CA ARG A 20 15.66 3.89 9.31
C ARG A 20 14.28 3.85 9.99
N ASP A 21 14.26 3.47 11.24
CA ASP A 21 13.07 3.42 12.08
C ASP A 21 13.36 3.99 13.49
N THR A 22 12.53 3.67 14.47
CA THR A 22 12.69 4.12 15.87
C THR A 22 13.88 3.51 16.59
N GLU A 23 14.43 2.41 16.09
CA GLU A 23 15.60 1.72 16.66
C GLU A 23 16.91 2.22 16.05
N GLY A 24 16.84 2.96 14.94
CA GLY A 24 17.99 3.54 14.26
C GLY A 24 18.08 3.15 12.79
N VAL A 25 19.30 3.08 12.28
CA VAL A 25 19.60 2.70 10.90
C VAL A 25 20.25 1.34 10.86
N HIS A 26 19.70 0.43 10.07
CA HIS A 26 20.24 -0.92 9.89
C HIS A 26 19.99 -1.43 8.46
N THR A 27 20.69 -2.48 8.06
CA THR A 27 20.48 -3.14 6.77
C THR A 27 19.24 -4.04 6.86
N TYR A 28 18.33 -3.96 5.87
CA TYR A 28 17.19 -4.86 5.76
C TYR A 28 17.62 -6.26 5.34
N GLN A 29 17.42 -7.25 6.21
CA GLN A 29 17.93 -8.60 6.06
C GLN A 29 16.83 -9.67 6.22
N PRO A 30 17.06 -10.92 5.76
CA PRO A 30 16.11 -12.02 5.93
C PRO A 30 15.72 -12.32 7.38
N GLU A 31 16.54 -11.91 8.34
CA GLU A 31 16.34 -12.04 9.78
C GLU A 31 15.28 -11.09 10.34
N ASP A 32 14.97 -10.00 9.62
CA ASP A 32 13.95 -8.99 9.99
C ASP A 32 12.52 -9.51 9.75
N LYS A 33 12.22 -10.65 10.38
CA LYS A 33 10.97 -11.40 10.17
C LYS A 33 9.72 -10.60 10.50
N MET A 34 9.78 -9.75 11.52
CA MET A 34 8.63 -8.94 11.95
C MET A 34 8.31 -7.88 10.90
N LEU A 35 9.31 -7.11 10.47
CA LEU A 35 9.19 -6.12 9.40
C LEU A 35 8.73 -6.77 8.10
N THR A 36 9.41 -7.84 7.69
CA THR A 36 9.07 -8.63 6.49
C THR A 36 7.63 -9.14 6.53
N GLY A 37 7.18 -9.69 7.65
CA GLY A 37 5.82 -10.21 7.79
C GLY A 37 4.76 -9.13 7.64
N ALA A 38 4.99 -7.97 8.25
CA ALA A 38 4.07 -6.84 8.16
C ALA A 38 4.04 -6.22 6.75
N LEU A 39 5.20 -6.03 6.10
CA LEU A 39 5.31 -5.58 4.71
C LEU A 39 4.63 -6.57 3.76
N PHE A 40 4.91 -7.86 3.89
CA PHE A 40 4.37 -8.91 3.03
C PHE A 40 2.84 -8.91 3.03
N THR A 41 2.23 -8.94 4.22
CA THR A 41 0.77 -8.89 4.35
C THR A 41 0.19 -7.66 3.69
N ARG A 42 0.85 -6.53 3.84
CA ARG A 42 0.38 -5.27 3.29
C ARG A 42 0.51 -5.22 1.77
N ILE A 43 1.63 -5.66 1.21
CA ILE A 43 1.83 -5.74 -0.24
C ILE A 43 0.80 -6.68 -0.86
N GLU A 44 0.58 -7.86 -0.27
CA GLU A 44 -0.40 -8.85 -0.72
C GLU A 44 -1.83 -8.28 -0.74
N THR A 45 -2.17 -7.51 0.29
CA THR A 45 -3.54 -7.03 0.53
C THR A 45 -3.85 -5.75 -0.24
N GLU A 46 -2.91 -4.81 -0.28
CA GLU A 46 -3.13 -3.46 -0.81
C GLU A 46 -2.61 -3.30 -2.25
N TYR A 47 -1.70 -4.18 -2.71
CA TYR A 47 -1.07 -4.12 -4.03
C TYR A 47 -1.05 -5.48 -4.74
N PRO A 48 -2.21 -6.14 -4.93
CA PRO A 48 -2.28 -7.53 -5.41
C PRO A 48 -1.68 -7.74 -6.79
N LYS A 49 -1.72 -6.74 -7.68
CA LYS A 49 -1.08 -6.82 -9.01
C LYS A 49 0.44 -6.91 -8.88
N ALA A 50 1.04 -6.04 -8.05
CA ALA A 50 2.48 -6.08 -7.76
C ALA A 50 2.86 -7.38 -7.04
N PHE A 51 2.08 -7.79 -6.04
CA PHE A 51 2.29 -9.03 -5.32
C PHE A 51 2.31 -10.26 -6.26
N LYS A 52 1.34 -10.36 -7.15
CA LYS A 52 1.27 -11.47 -8.13
C LYS A 52 2.52 -11.51 -9.02
N ALA A 53 2.98 -10.36 -9.50
CA ALA A 53 4.19 -10.27 -10.31
C ALA A 53 5.44 -10.70 -9.52
N LEU A 54 5.58 -10.22 -8.28
CA LEU A 54 6.68 -10.58 -7.37
C LEU A 54 6.66 -12.08 -7.01
N ALA A 55 5.47 -12.62 -6.72
CA ALA A 55 5.28 -14.03 -6.41
C ALA A 55 5.70 -14.96 -7.57
N GLU A 56 5.46 -14.53 -8.81
CA GLU A 56 5.91 -15.26 -9.99
C GLU A 56 7.44 -15.17 -10.18
N ILE A 57 8.03 -14.00 -9.99
CA ILE A 57 9.49 -13.82 -10.06
C ILE A 57 10.20 -14.78 -9.11
N TYR A 58 9.72 -14.88 -7.87
CA TYR A 58 10.37 -15.64 -6.81
C TYR A 58 9.75 -17.01 -6.54
N ARG A 59 8.95 -17.54 -7.48
CA ARG A 59 8.24 -18.82 -7.33
C ARG A 59 9.13 -19.99 -6.91
N LYS A 60 10.38 -20.02 -7.38
CA LYS A 60 11.35 -21.06 -7.04
C LYS A 60 11.80 -21.05 -5.57
N SER A 61 11.67 -19.92 -4.91
CA SER A 61 12.05 -19.75 -3.49
C SER A 61 10.94 -20.12 -2.51
N ARG A 62 9.74 -20.49 -2.98
CA ARG A 62 8.57 -20.78 -2.13
C ARG A 62 8.79 -21.83 -1.06
N ALA A 63 9.69 -22.78 -1.30
CA ALA A 63 10.02 -23.84 -0.33
C ALA A 63 10.65 -23.25 0.97
N ASN A 64 11.39 -22.15 0.87
CA ASN A 64 11.89 -21.40 2.02
C ASN A 64 10.99 -20.17 2.25
N VAL A 65 9.95 -20.36 3.06
CA VAL A 65 8.88 -19.36 3.26
C VAL A 65 9.43 -18.00 3.75
N ASN A 66 10.37 -18.00 4.69
CA ASN A 66 10.92 -16.75 5.23
C ASN A 66 11.75 -16.00 4.18
N TYR A 67 12.60 -16.70 3.46
CA TYR A 67 13.41 -16.12 2.40
C TYR A 67 12.56 -15.67 1.21
N TYR A 68 11.53 -16.43 0.84
CA TYR A 68 10.56 -16.04 -0.19
C TYR A 68 9.85 -14.72 0.15
N ARG A 69 9.36 -14.58 1.39
CA ARG A 69 8.73 -13.35 1.85
C ARG A 69 9.69 -12.17 1.83
N PHE A 70 10.91 -12.39 2.31
CA PHE A 70 11.97 -11.38 2.27
C PHE A 70 12.23 -10.91 0.83
N LEU A 71 12.43 -11.82 -0.12
CA LEU A 71 12.71 -11.46 -1.52
C LEU A 71 11.59 -10.60 -2.15
N ILE A 72 10.33 -10.92 -1.87
CA ILE A 72 9.17 -10.15 -2.32
C ILE A 72 9.22 -8.73 -1.74
N CYS A 73 9.36 -8.62 -0.42
CA CYS A 73 9.41 -7.33 0.26
C CYS A 73 10.62 -6.51 -0.15
N HIS A 74 11.81 -7.10 -0.18
CA HIS A 74 13.05 -6.45 -0.58
C HIS A 74 12.96 -5.88 -2.00
N ARG A 75 12.44 -6.65 -2.96
CA ARG A 75 12.26 -6.16 -4.33
C ARG A 75 11.22 -5.05 -4.42
N PHE A 76 10.10 -5.18 -3.68
CA PHE A 76 9.08 -4.14 -3.63
C PHE A 76 9.65 -2.83 -3.08
N VAL A 77 10.37 -2.89 -1.98
CA VAL A 77 11.05 -1.74 -1.37
C VAL A 77 12.02 -1.09 -2.35
N ARG A 78 12.95 -1.84 -2.93
CA ARG A 78 13.92 -1.32 -3.91
C ARG A 78 13.28 -0.64 -5.13
N CYS A 79 12.10 -1.06 -5.53
CA CYS A 79 11.43 -0.49 -6.69
C CYS A 79 10.63 0.78 -6.38
N ASN A 80 10.35 1.06 -5.11
CA ASN A 80 9.42 2.10 -4.70
C ASN A 80 10.00 3.11 -3.70
N PHE A 81 11.12 2.79 -3.08
CA PHE A 81 11.81 3.63 -2.10
C PHE A 81 13.30 3.56 -2.35
N GLY A 82 14.00 4.65 -2.30
CA GLY A 82 15.41 4.62 -2.65
C GLY A 82 16.24 5.78 -2.15
N ARG A 83 15.61 6.83 -1.65
CA ARG A 83 16.28 8.05 -1.19
C ARG A 83 16.24 8.14 0.33
N LEU A 84 17.33 8.59 0.90
CA LEU A 84 17.33 9.04 2.29
C LEU A 84 16.99 10.54 2.28
N ASP A 85 15.77 10.86 2.69
CA ASP A 85 15.32 12.24 2.80
C ASP A 85 14.57 12.52 4.10
N ASN A 86 13.80 13.59 4.19
CA ASN A 86 13.03 13.95 5.38
C ASN A 86 11.56 13.47 5.33
N ARG A 87 11.20 12.72 4.30
CA ARG A 87 9.85 12.23 4.09
C ARG A 87 9.80 10.72 4.32
N GLN A 88 9.07 10.30 5.32
CA GLN A 88 8.93 8.87 5.64
C GLN A 88 8.23 8.11 4.52
N ASP A 89 8.79 6.99 4.11
CA ASP A 89 8.19 6.06 3.13
C ASP A 89 6.96 5.35 3.67
N ILE A 90 6.97 5.09 4.98
CA ILE A 90 5.80 4.64 5.72
C ILE A 90 5.55 5.67 6.82
N ASP A 91 4.49 6.45 6.67
CA ASP A 91 4.17 7.53 7.60
C ASP A 91 3.69 7.03 8.97
N GLY A 92 3.44 7.96 9.91
CA GLY A 92 2.96 7.66 11.25
C GLY A 92 1.58 6.98 11.29
N MET A 93 0.84 6.98 10.18
CA MET A 93 -0.42 6.26 9.97
C MET A 93 -0.22 4.92 9.25
N GLY A 94 1.02 4.63 8.86
CA GLY A 94 1.37 3.43 8.14
C GLY A 94 1.07 3.49 6.63
N ARG A 95 0.85 4.63 6.02
CA ARG A 95 0.61 4.74 4.57
C ARG A 95 1.94 4.73 3.82
N PHE A 96 1.98 4.05 2.69
CA PHE A 96 3.13 4.09 1.79
C PHE A 96 3.13 5.40 0.99
N THR A 97 4.29 6.04 0.93
CA THR A 97 4.58 7.22 0.12
C THR A 97 5.64 6.82 -0.90
N PHE A 98 5.21 6.42 -2.09
CA PHE A 98 6.13 5.96 -3.14
C PHE A 98 6.96 7.10 -3.72
N GLU A 99 8.19 6.77 -4.06
CA GLU A 99 9.14 7.65 -4.70
C GLU A 99 9.35 7.32 -6.18
N ASP A 100 9.81 8.28 -6.95
CA ASP A 100 10.35 8.01 -8.29
C ASP A 100 11.81 7.57 -8.17
N VAL A 101 12.00 6.25 -8.04
CA VAL A 101 13.32 5.65 -7.90
C VAL A 101 14.07 5.67 -9.22
N SER A 102 15.32 6.17 -9.20
CA SER A 102 16.23 6.08 -10.34
C SER A 102 16.64 4.64 -10.59
N CYS A 103 15.96 3.99 -11.53
CA CYS A 103 16.23 2.60 -11.89
C CYS A 103 16.87 2.54 -13.28
N PRO A 104 18.09 1.97 -13.45
CA PRO A 104 18.80 1.95 -14.72
C PRO A 104 18.08 1.17 -15.83
N ILE A 105 17.16 0.26 -15.45
CA ILE A 105 16.38 -0.56 -16.39
C ILE A 105 14.90 -0.10 -16.49
N LYS A 106 14.55 1.09 -16.01
CA LYS A 106 13.15 1.55 -15.94
C LYS A 106 12.44 1.50 -17.30
N GLY A 107 13.12 1.87 -18.38
CA GLY A 107 12.57 1.88 -19.74
C GLY A 107 12.39 0.50 -20.39
N GLU A 108 13.11 -0.52 -19.91
CA GLU A 108 13.09 -1.88 -20.46
C GLU A 108 12.44 -2.91 -19.52
N CYS A 109 12.11 -2.49 -18.32
CA CYS A 109 11.59 -3.40 -17.30
C CYS A 109 10.13 -3.76 -17.58
N LYS A 110 9.87 -5.04 -17.86
CA LYS A 110 8.51 -5.57 -18.08
C LYS A 110 7.56 -5.41 -16.89
N TYR A 111 8.06 -5.05 -15.73
CA TYR A 111 7.30 -4.80 -14.50
C TYR A 111 7.16 -3.31 -14.17
N ALA A 112 7.60 -2.42 -15.08
CA ALA A 112 7.39 -0.98 -14.92
C ALA A 112 5.88 -0.67 -14.86
N GLY A 113 5.47 0.16 -13.89
CA GLY A 113 4.06 0.45 -13.64
C GLY A 113 3.25 -0.67 -12.95
N ILE A 114 3.87 -1.86 -12.73
CA ILE A 114 3.23 -2.97 -12.00
C ILE A 114 3.82 -3.08 -10.59
N ILE A 115 5.15 -3.17 -10.49
CA ILE A 115 5.87 -3.25 -9.21
C ILE A 115 6.33 -1.85 -8.78
N CYS A 116 6.81 -1.01 -9.72
CA CYS A 116 7.15 0.38 -9.45
C CYS A 116 5.89 1.23 -9.47
N SER A 117 5.68 2.07 -8.46
CA SER A 117 4.46 2.89 -8.30
C SER A 117 3.18 2.08 -8.49
N PRO A 118 3.00 0.99 -7.71
CA PRO A 118 1.92 0.04 -7.93
C PRO A 118 0.57 0.68 -7.60
N GLU A 119 -0.45 0.26 -8.34
CA GLU A 119 -1.83 0.69 -8.10
C GLU A 119 -2.35 0.12 -6.76
N PHE A 120 -2.90 0.99 -5.93
CA PHE A 120 -3.53 0.62 -4.67
C PHE A 120 -4.90 -0.04 -4.94
N ASP A 121 -5.11 -1.23 -4.40
CA ASP A 121 -6.42 -1.89 -4.47
C ASP A 121 -7.31 -1.45 -3.31
N THR A 122 -8.30 -0.66 -3.63
CA THR A 122 -9.30 -0.20 -2.66
C THR A 122 -10.24 -1.31 -2.19
N ARG A 123 -10.34 -2.44 -2.90
CA ARG A 123 -11.37 -3.49 -2.77
C ARG A 123 -12.80 -2.98 -2.93
N LEU A 124 -12.97 -1.74 -3.32
CA LEU A 124 -14.27 -1.11 -3.52
C LEU A 124 -14.71 -1.26 -4.97
N THR A 125 -16.01 -1.41 -5.17
CA THR A 125 -16.60 -1.28 -6.50
C THR A 125 -16.60 0.19 -6.93
N GLU A 126 -16.70 0.48 -8.22
CA GLU A 126 -16.77 1.86 -8.73
C GLU A 126 -17.92 2.63 -8.07
N ARG A 127 -19.08 2.00 -7.89
CA ARG A 127 -20.21 2.59 -7.19
C ARG A 127 -19.92 2.93 -5.73
N GLN A 128 -19.20 2.05 -5.03
CA GLN A 128 -18.77 2.33 -3.67
C GLN A 128 -17.75 3.47 -3.61
N LYS A 129 -16.83 3.54 -4.56
CA LYS A 129 -15.87 4.66 -4.65
C LYS A 129 -16.61 5.99 -4.87
N GLU A 130 -17.55 6.01 -5.80
CA GLU A 130 -18.36 7.19 -6.15
C GLU A 130 -19.10 7.72 -4.91
N VAL A 131 -19.87 6.87 -4.24
CA VAL A 131 -20.59 7.22 -3.01
C VAL A 131 -19.63 7.71 -1.92
N MET A 132 -18.51 7.02 -1.73
CA MET A 132 -17.56 7.37 -0.67
C MET A 132 -16.79 8.67 -0.94
N LYS A 133 -16.54 9.02 -2.21
CA LYS A 133 -15.99 10.33 -2.58
C LYS A 133 -16.91 11.46 -2.13
N LEU A 134 -18.20 11.36 -2.45
CA LEU A 134 -19.17 12.37 -2.07
C LEU A 134 -19.32 12.54 -0.55
N TYR A 135 -19.24 11.43 0.21
CA TYR A 135 -19.16 11.52 1.66
C TYR A 135 -17.89 12.23 2.16
N MET A 136 -16.75 11.98 1.52
CA MET A 136 -15.50 12.66 1.86
C MET A 136 -15.52 14.16 1.51
N GLU A 137 -16.36 14.58 0.56
CA GLU A 137 -16.65 15.97 0.22
C GLU A 137 -17.64 16.61 1.19
N GLY A 138 -18.20 15.86 2.14
CA GLY A 138 -19.08 16.35 3.20
C GLY A 138 -20.56 16.24 2.91
N MET A 139 -20.97 15.57 1.81
CA MET A 139 -22.38 15.41 1.45
C MET A 139 -23.11 14.42 2.37
N GLY A 140 -24.39 14.69 2.62
CA GLY A 140 -25.30 13.84 3.37
C GLY A 140 -25.94 12.74 2.52
N ASP A 141 -26.63 11.79 3.19
CA ASP A 141 -27.27 10.63 2.55
C ASP A 141 -28.27 11.06 1.45
N GLU A 142 -29.06 12.11 1.71
CA GLU A 142 -30.10 12.60 0.81
C GLU A 142 -29.50 13.30 -0.40
N GLU A 143 -28.49 14.15 -0.18
CA GLU A 143 -27.77 14.86 -1.26
C GLU A 143 -27.08 13.88 -2.22
N ILE A 144 -26.45 12.86 -1.68
CA ILE A 144 -25.81 11.79 -2.47
C ILE A 144 -26.86 10.99 -3.24
N ALA A 145 -28.00 10.68 -2.60
CA ALA A 145 -29.09 9.96 -3.23
C ALA A 145 -29.65 10.70 -4.44
N ASP A 146 -29.91 12.01 -4.29
CA ASP A 146 -30.38 12.87 -5.37
C ASP A 146 -29.37 12.99 -6.50
N MET A 147 -28.09 13.22 -6.17
CA MET A 147 -27.01 13.35 -7.15
C MET A 147 -26.80 12.07 -7.97
N LEU A 148 -26.92 10.92 -7.33
CA LEU A 148 -26.67 9.62 -7.95
C LEU A 148 -27.92 8.91 -8.45
N TYR A 149 -29.10 9.55 -8.35
CA TYR A 149 -30.41 8.99 -8.72
C TYR A 149 -30.70 7.63 -8.10
N ILE A 150 -30.47 7.50 -6.80
CA ILE A 150 -30.76 6.29 -6.00
C ILE A 150 -31.49 6.64 -4.70
N SER A 151 -31.99 5.65 -3.98
CA SER A 151 -32.62 5.90 -2.69
C SER A 151 -31.58 6.18 -1.58
N PRO A 152 -31.92 7.03 -0.57
CA PRO A 152 -31.06 7.24 0.59
C PRO A 152 -30.69 5.92 1.33
N GLU A 153 -31.59 4.95 1.32
CA GLU A 153 -31.32 3.62 1.90
C GLU A 153 -30.23 2.86 1.11
N THR A 154 -30.22 3.00 -0.22
CA THR A 154 -29.16 2.45 -1.07
C THR A 154 -27.81 3.11 -0.75
N VAL A 155 -27.79 4.44 -0.54
CA VAL A 155 -26.57 5.17 -0.14
C VAL A 155 -26.03 4.64 1.19
N ARG A 156 -26.89 4.50 2.23
CA ARG A 156 -26.48 3.98 3.55
C ARG A 156 -25.95 2.55 3.47
N THR A 157 -26.62 1.70 2.69
CA THR A 157 -26.16 0.32 2.49
C THR A 157 -24.82 0.26 1.78
N THR A 158 -24.62 1.07 0.75
CA THR A 158 -23.35 1.18 0.01
C THR A 158 -22.22 1.65 0.92
N LYS A 159 -22.45 2.66 1.78
CA LYS A 159 -21.49 3.15 2.78
C LYS A 159 -21.10 2.05 3.76
N ARG A 160 -22.09 1.35 4.33
CA ARG A 160 -21.85 0.24 5.27
C ARG A 160 -21.00 -0.87 4.65
N ASP A 161 -21.30 -1.24 3.41
CA ASP A 161 -20.55 -2.26 2.69
C ASP A 161 -19.13 -1.78 2.33
N ALA A 162 -18.96 -0.50 1.98
CA ALA A 162 -17.65 0.10 1.77
C ALA A 162 -16.82 0.09 3.05
N PHE A 163 -17.39 0.46 4.20
CA PHE A 163 -16.71 0.41 5.49
C PHE A 163 -16.26 -1.00 5.86
N ARG A 164 -17.15 -1.99 5.66
CA ARG A 164 -16.82 -3.40 5.91
C ARG A 164 -15.65 -3.88 5.04
N LYS A 165 -15.64 -3.54 3.73
CA LYS A 165 -14.54 -3.90 2.82
C LYS A 165 -13.24 -3.16 3.15
N ALA A 166 -13.36 -1.92 3.56
CA ALA A 166 -12.25 -1.08 3.98
C ALA A 166 -11.70 -1.45 5.37
N GLU A 167 -12.44 -2.29 6.14
CA GLU A 167 -12.10 -2.64 7.52
C GLU A 167 -11.95 -1.39 8.42
N VAL A 168 -12.92 -0.46 8.30
CA VAL A 168 -13.00 0.79 9.07
C VAL A 168 -14.37 0.93 9.72
N HIS A 169 -14.45 1.74 10.79
CA HIS A 169 -15.68 1.91 11.57
C HIS A 169 -16.25 3.34 11.50
N SER A 170 -15.52 4.27 10.87
CA SER A 170 -15.94 5.66 10.77
C SER A 170 -15.54 6.29 9.43
N LEU A 171 -16.24 7.38 9.07
CA LEU A 171 -15.88 8.17 7.88
C LEU A 171 -14.49 8.80 8.04
N ALA A 172 -14.12 9.21 9.24
CA ALA A 172 -12.81 9.76 9.52
C ALA A 172 -11.71 8.73 9.25
N GLU A 173 -11.85 7.50 9.75
CA GLU A 173 -10.92 6.40 9.46
C GLU A 173 -10.86 6.08 7.97
N PHE A 174 -12.04 6.06 7.31
CA PHE A 174 -12.10 5.84 5.87
C PHE A 174 -11.34 6.92 5.11
N THR A 175 -11.60 8.20 5.42
CA THR A 175 -10.93 9.34 4.79
C THR A 175 -9.41 9.28 5.02
N MET A 176 -8.97 8.98 6.23
CA MET A 176 -7.55 8.82 6.53
C MET A 176 -6.88 7.72 5.70
N LYS A 177 -7.59 6.60 5.48
CA LYS A 177 -7.05 5.45 4.72
C LYS A 177 -7.03 5.70 3.21
N TYR A 178 -8.04 6.39 2.68
CA TYR A 178 -8.29 6.49 1.23
C TYR A 178 -8.10 7.89 0.65
N LYS A 179 -7.79 8.92 1.46
CA LYS A 179 -7.45 10.24 0.97
C LYS A 179 -6.33 10.13 -0.07
N ASP A 180 -6.52 10.74 -1.22
CA ASP A 180 -5.62 10.71 -2.37
C ASP A 180 -5.46 9.33 -3.08
N ARG A 181 -6.36 8.37 -2.80
CA ARG A 181 -6.30 7.01 -3.36
C ARG A 181 -7.61 6.54 -4.04
N LEU A 182 -8.67 7.36 -3.99
CA LEU A 182 -9.96 7.13 -4.66
C LEU A 182 -10.12 7.96 -5.93
#